data_fde6c8ee51af4243e5c05fa8f1df79bd
#
_entry.id   fde6c8ee51af4243e5c05fa8f1df79bd
#
_cell.length_a   1.000
_cell.length_b   1.000
_cell.length_c   1.000
_cell.angle_alpha   90.00
_cell.angle_beta   90.00
_cell.angle_gamma   90.00
#
_symmetry.space_group_name_H-M   'P 1'
#
loop_
_entity.id
_entity.type
_entity.pdbx_description
1 polymer ?
#
loop_
_entity_poly.entity_id
_entity_poly.type
_entity_poly.pdbx_seq_one_letter_code
_entity_poly.pdbx_strand_id
1 'polypeptide(L)'
;GRGRELVNQDDPQVIEIWNLVFMQFNRKADGSLEKLSMNVIDTGMGFERLVRMLQGKHSNYATDIFQPIIKMEQQITGLSYETYEAHEANGANGTNETQEQINVAMRVCADHLRAVAFSIADGQLPSNAKAGYVIRRILRRAVRYAYTFLGQKEGFLYKLLPTLVEEMGDAFPELKAQQALIGKVMKEEEDAFLRTLDKGIGLLNDAMDKLKADGKTELDGVQAFRLFDTYGFPLDLTELICRENGFTVNEEQFNVEMQKQKDRARNAAAVENSDWVTVTT
;
A
#
# COMPACT_ATOMS: atom_id res chain seq x y z
N GLY A 1 -9.55 -24.88 24.19
CA GLY A 1 -10.16 -24.07 23.17
C GLY A 1 -10.03 -24.74 21.79
N ARG A 2 -10.85 -24.37 20.85
CA ARG A 2 -10.93 -24.98 19.50
C ARG A 2 -9.72 -24.66 18.59
N GLY A 3 -8.71 -23.92 19.07
CA GLY A 3 -7.60 -23.45 18.24
C GLY A 3 -6.87 -24.56 17.46
N ARG A 4 -6.74 -25.77 18.05
CA ARG A 4 -6.10 -26.90 17.36
C ARG A 4 -6.85 -27.36 16.10
N GLU A 5 -8.17 -27.25 16.10
CA GLU A 5 -9.03 -27.65 14.98
C GLU A 5 -9.02 -26.60 13.86
N LEU A 6 -8.66 -25.36 14.20
CA LEU A 6 -8.69 -24.20 13.32
C LEU A 6 -7.33 -23.88 12.69
N VAL A 7 -6.28 -24.63 13.02
CA VAL A 7 -4.95 -24.47 12.39
C VAL A 7 -5.05 -24.75 10.88
N ASN A 8 -4.53 -23.84 10.06
CA ASN A 8 -4.59 -23.88 8.58
C ASN A 8 -6.02 -23.89 8.00
N GLN A 9 -6.99 -23.32 8.73
CA GLN A 9 -8.38 -23.15 8.27
C GLN A 9 -8.70 -21.69 7.93
N ASP A 10 -7.69 -20.83 7.77
CA ASP A 10 -7.84 -19.39 7.53
C ASP A 10 -8.70 -18.65 8.57
N ASP A 11 -8.74 -19.16 9.80
CA ASP A 11 -9.47 -18.54 10.90
C ASP A 11 -8.70 -17.31 11.40
N PRO A 12 -9.34 -16.12 11.47
CA PRO A 12 -8.66 -14.87 11.84
C PRO A 12 -8.18 -14.85 13.31
N GLN A 13 -8.65 -15.76 14.16
CA GLN A 13 -8.21 -15.89 15.56
C GLN A 13 -7.06 -16.89 15.71
N VAL A 14 -6.76 -17.69 14.69
CA VAL A 14 -5.67 -18.67 14.68
C VAL A 14 -4.64 -18.28 13.65
N ILE A 15 -3.71 -17.45 14.06
CA ILE A 15 -2.70 -16.84 13.17
C ILE A 15 -1.31 -17.43 13.42
N GLU A 16 -0.56 -17.59 12.34
CA GLU A 16 0.87 -17.87 12.42
C GLU A 16 1.62 -16.65 12.98
N ILE A 17 2.41 -16.84 14.04
CA ILE A 17 3.24 -15.78 14.65
C ILE A 17 4.67 -15.88 14.15
N TRP A 18 5.18 -17.09 14.04
CA TRP A 18 6.57 -17.39 13.72
C TRP A 18 6.65 -18.58 12.79
N ASN A 19 7.40 -18.43 11.71
CA ASN A 19 7.64 -19.52 10.78
C ASN A 19 9.13 -19.86 10.71
N LEU A 20 9.41 -21.15 10.49
CA LEU A 20 10.75 -21.73 10.41
C LEU A 20 10.87 -22.51 9.10
N VAL A 21 11.70 -22.04 8.17
CA VAL A 21 11.92 -22.70 6.89
C VAL A 21 13.29 -23.35 6.88
N PHE A 22 13.31 -24.68 6.71
CA PHE A 22 14.52 -25.47 6.65
C PHE A 22 14.90 -25.68 5.17
N MET A 23 16.04 -25.09 4.75
CA MET A 23 16.50 -25.16 3.37
C MET A 23 17.71 -26.08 3.26
N GLN A 24 17.62 -27.08 2.36
CA GLN A 24 18.67 -28.02 2.03
C GLN A 24 19.08 -27.95 0.57
N PHE A 25 18.20 -27.41 -0.28
CA PHE A 25 18.38 -27.40 -1.73
C PHE A 25 18.09 -26.03 -2.31
N ASN A 26 18.84 -25.68 -3.36
CA ASN A 26 18.55 -24.57 -4.25
C ASN A 26 17.86 -25.10 -5.51
N ARG A 27 16.71 -24.50 -5.88
CA ARG A 27 16.01 -24.81 -7.13
C ARG A 27 16.56 -23.92 -8.23
N LYS A 28 17.18 -24.54 -9.26
CA LYS A 28 17.68 -23.85 -10.45
C LYS A 28 16.56 -23.46 -11.40
N ALA A 29 16.87 -22.60 -12.38
CA ALA A 29 15.92 -22.15 -13.38
C ALA A 29 15.33 -23.30 -14.26
N ASP A 30 16.07 -24.38 -14.43
CA ASP A 30 15.63 -25.60 -15.13
C ASP A 30 14.77 -26.54 -14.25
N GLY A 31 14.50 -26.15 -13.00
CA GLY A 31 13.73 -26.94 -12.04
C GLY A 31 14.53 -27.98 -11.26
N SER A 32 15.81 -28.22 -11.59
CA SER A 32 16.67 -29.15 -10.87
C SER A 32 16.98 -28.65 -9.45
N LEU A 33 17.20 -29.59 -8.52
CA LEU A 33 17.56 -29.30 -7.14
C LEU A 33 19.07 -29.53 -6.93
N GLU A 34 19.77 -28.47 -6.51
CA GLU A 34 21.16 -28.55 -6.11
C GLU A 34 21.26 -28.48 -4.58
N LYS A 35 21.99 -29.43 -3.99
CA LYS A 35 22.20 -29.44 -2.53
C LYS A 35 23.04 -28.23 -2.11
N LEU A 36 22.58 -27.51 -1.09
CA LEU A 36 23.34 -26.42 -0.49
C LEU A 36 24.61 -26.96 0.20
N SER A 37 25.63 -26.14 0.25
CA SER A 37 26.90 -26.45 0.94
C SER A 37 26.71 -26.66 2.45
N MET A 38 25.68 -26.06 3.04
CA MET A 38 25.26 -26.23 4.42
C MET A 38 23.74 -26.19 4.52
N ASN A 39 23.18 -26.79 5.56
CA ASN A 39 21.77 -26.65 5.88
C ASN A 39 21.53 -25.26 6.46
N VAL A 40 20.50 -24.57 5.96
CA VAL A 40 20.15 -23.21 6.37
C VAL A 40 18.75 -23.21 6.96
N ILE A 41 18.57 -22.42 7.99
CA ILE A 41 17.25 -22.11 8.56
C ILE A 41 16.97 -20.65 8.29
N ASP A 42 15.90 -20.38 7.56
CA ASP A 42 15.34 -19.04 7.42
C ASP A 42 14.12 -18.92 8.33
N THR A 43 14.02 -17.82 9.04
CA THR A 43 12.95 -17.65 10.02
C THR A 43 12.37 -16.25 9.94
N GLY A 44 11.05 -16.16 10.04
CA GLY A 44 10.31 -14.90 10.05
C GLY A 44 9.29 -14.86 11.19
N MET A 45 9.33 -13.81 11.99
CA MET A 45 8.38 -13.59 13.08
C MET A 45 7.59 -12.30 12.82
N GLY A 46 6.26 -12.37 12.86
CA GLY A 46 5.41 -11.20 12.74
C GLY A 46 5.45 -10.34 14.00
N PHE A 47 6.12 -9.17 13.93
CA PHE A 47 6.25 -8.27 15.08
C PHE A 47 4.89 -7.87 15.64
N GLU A 48 3.99 -7.37 14.82
CA GLU A 48 2.65 -6.92 15.24
C GLU A 48 1.79 -8.10 15.76
N ARG A 49 1.94 -9.28 15.15
CA ARG A 49 1.24 -10.49 15.57
C ARG A 49 1.69 -10.93 16.98
N LEU A 50 3.00 -10.88 17.24
CA LEU A 50 3.56 -11.18 18.54
C LEU A 50 3.09 -10.17 19.60
N VAL A 51 3.21 -8.86 19.31
CA VAL A 51 2.76 -7.79 20.22
C VAL A 51 1.27 -7.90 20.54
N ARG A 52 0.44 -8.16 19.52
CA ARG A 52 -0.99 -8.41 19.70
C ARG A 52 -1.25 -9.51 20.73
N MET A 53 -0.54 -10.63 20.63
CA MET A 53 -0.71 -11.75 21.57
C MET A 53 -0.22 -11.41 22.97
N LEU A 54 0.92 -10.74 23.10
CA LEU A 54 1.47 -10.32 24.40
C LEU A 54 0.58 -9.31 25.12
N GLN A 55 -0.08 -8.43 24.37
CA GLN A 55 -1.01 -7.43 24.92
C GLN A 55 -2.45 -7.96 25.07
N GLY A 56 -2.74 -9.22 24.70
CA GLY A 56 -4.08 -9.80 24.78
C GLY A 56 -5.11 -9.10 23.90
N LYS A 57 -4.68 -8.57 22.72
CA LYS A 57 -5.56 -7.83 21.79
C LYS A 57 -6.12 -8.74 20.70
N HIS A 58 -7.31 -8.40 20.20
CA HIS A 58 -7.98 -9.13 19.11
C HIS A 58 -7.60 -8.61 17.72
N SER A 59 -6.95 -7.44 17.62
CA SER A 59 -6.46 -6.84 16.38
C SER A 59 -5.05 -6.30 16.54
N ASN A 60 -4.21 -6.38 15.50
CA ASN A 60 -2.91 -5.71 15.48
C ASN A 60 -3.05 -4.19 15.68
N TYR A 61 -4.12 -3.61 15.13
CA TYR A 61 -4.41 -2.18 15.21
C TYR A 61 -4.90 -1.73 16.62
N ALA A 62 -5.26 -2.67 17.50
CA ALA A 62 -5.62 -2.37 18.89
C ALA A 62 -4.40 -2.32 19.83
N THR A 63 -3.20 -2.57 19.30
CA THR A 63 -1.94 -2.50 20.06
C THR A 63 -1.44 -1.06 20.23
N ASP A 64 -0.54 -0.86 21.15
CA ASP A 64 0.13 0.42 21.36
C ASP A 64 0.96 0.91 20.16
N ILE A 65 1.34 0.02 19.26
CA ILE A 65 2.06 0.36 18.01
C ILE A 65 1.21 1.27 17.10
N PHE A 66 -0.09 1.00 16.98
CA PHE A 66 -0.97 1.69 16.03
C PHE A 66 -1.90 2.70 16.70
N GLN A 67 -2.29 2.48 17.97
CA GLN A 67 -3.30 3.30 18.63
C GLN A 67 -2.94 4.78 18.73
N PRO A 68 -1.69 5.20 18.98
CA PRO A 68 -1.33 6.61 18.97
C PRO A 68 -1.53 7.26 17.60
N ILE A 69 -1.18 6.56 16.52
CA ILE A 69 -1.36 7.05 15.15
C ILE A 69 -2.85 7.18 14.83
N ILE A 70 -3.65 6.16 15.12
CA ILE A 70 -5.11 6.18 14.90
C ILE A 70 -5.79 7.29 15.72
N LYS A 71 -5.34 7.53 16.95
CA LYS A 71 -5.84 8.65 17.78
C LYS A 71 -5.52 10.00 17.13
N MET A 72 -4.33 10.16 16.56
CA MET A 72 -3.97 11.38 15.83
C MET A 72 -4.83 11.55 14.58
N GLU A 73 -5.10 10.47 13.85
CA GLU A 73 -6.02 10.48 12.71
C GLU A 73 -7.41 10.96 13.11
N GLN A 74 -7.97 10.45 14.22
CA GLN A 74 -9.25 10.90 14.77
C GLN A 74 -9.23 12.39 15.11
N GLN A 75 -8.14 12.88 15.72
CA GLN A 75 -8.01 14.31 16.07
C GLN A 75 -7.98 15.21 14.82
N ILE A 76 -7.29 14.81 13.77
CA ILE A 76 -7.18 15.60 12.54
C ILE A 76 -8.47 15.56 11.74
N THR A 77 -9.11 14.40 11.66
CA THR A 77 -10.29 14.18 10.80
C THR A 77 -11.60 14.53 11.49
N GLY A 78 -11.65 14.49 12.82
CA GLY A 78 -12.88 14.57 13.60
C GLY A 78 -13.75 13.32 13.53
N LEU A 79 -13.27 12.23 12.89
CA LEU A 79 -13.98 10.96 12.75
C LEU A 79 -13.59 9.99 13.87
N SER A 80 -14.51 9.12 14.27
CA SER A 80 -14.27 8.11 15.29
C SER A 80 -13.75 6.81 14.66
N TYR A 81 -12.78 6.18 15.32
CA TYR A 81 -12.37 4.81 15.05
C TYR A 81 -13.07 3.87 16.03
N GLU A 82 -13.82 2.92 15.55
CA GLU A 82 -14.53 1.95 16.38
C GLU A 82 -13.77 0.62 16.41
N THR A 83 -13.40 0.17 17.62
CA THR A 83 -12.73 -1.12 17.80
C THR A 83 -13.72 -2.28 17.72
N TYR A 84 -13.22 -3.47 17.42
CA TYR A 84 -14.04 -4.70 17.40
C TYR A 84 -14.75 -4.93 18.76
N GLU A 85 -14.06 -4.67 19.87
CA GLU A 85 -14.61 -4.82 21.22
C GLU A 85 -15.77 -3.83 21.49
N ALA A 86 -15.73 -2.63 20.91
CA ALA A 86 -16.81 -1.66 21.03
C ALA A 86 -18.07 -2.12 20.28
N HIS A 87 -17.92 -2.81 19.17
CA HIS A 87 -19.02 -3.40 18.40
C HIS A 87 -19.74 -4.52 19.18
N GLU A 88 -18.99 -5.46 19.75
CA GLU A 88 -19.57 -6.53 20.56
C GLU A 88 -20.31 -5.99 21.79
N ALA A 89 -19.76 -4.95 22.44
CA ALA A 89 -20.36 -4.36 23.64
C ALA A 89 -21.68 -3.62 23.35
N ASN A 90 -21.85 -3.08 22.14
CA ASN A 90 -23.04 -2.32 21.76
C ASN A 90 -24.17 -3.19 21.18
N GLY A 91 -24.00 -4.50 21.09
CA GLY A 91 -25.03 -5.43 20.59
C GLY A 91 -25.48 -5.15 19.14
N ALA A 92 -24.70 -4.39 18.40
CA ALA A 92 -25.02 -4.01 17.03
C ALA A 92 -24.73 -5.18 16.09
N ASN A 93 -25.76 -5.89 15.68
CA ASN A 93 -25.70 -6.78 14.54
C ASN A 93 -25.56 -5.96 13.26
N GLY A 94 -24.33 -5.71 12.85
CA GLY A 94 -23.99 -5.02 11.59
C GLY A 94 -23.36 -3.65 11.83
N THR A 95 -22.09 -3.52 11.40
CA THR A 95 -21.42 -2.22 11.22
C THR A 95 -22.19 -1.42 10.19
N ASN A 96 -22.40 -0.13 10.45
CA ASN A 96 -22.73 0.81 9.40
C ASN A 96 -21.59 0.73 8.37
N GLU A 97 -21.88 0.40 7.12
CA GLU A 97 -20.89 0.27 6.05
C GLU A 97 -19.95 1.46 5.96
N THR A 98 -20.46 2.66 6.20
CA THR A 98 -19.69 3.90 6.25
C THR A 98 -18.66 3.88 7.39
N GLN A 99 -19.02 3.39 8.58
CA GLN A 99 -18.10 3.34 9.72
C GLN A 99 -17.00 2.30 9.50
N GLU A 100 -17.31 1.15 8.90
CA GLU A 100 -16.27 0.17 8.57
C GLU A 100 -15.31 0.69 7.50
N GLN A 101 -15.78 1.46 6.51
CA GLN A 101 -14.93 2.12 5.54
C GLN A 101 -13.98 3.13 6.19
N ILE A 102 -14.46 3.90 7.18
CA ILE A 102 -13.63 4.81 7.99
C ILE A 102 -12.58 4.03 8.78
N ASN A 103 -12.99 2.95 9.45
CA ASN A 103 -12.10 2.10 10.22
C ASN A 103 -11.00 1.47 9.34
N VAL A 104 -11.37 0.96 8.15
CA VAL A 104 -10.41 0.43 7.18
C VAL A 104 -9.45 1.51 6.72
N ALA A 105 -9.96 2.71 6.40
CA ALA A 105 -9.13 3.81 5.93
C ALA A 105 -8.09 4.23 6.98
N MET A 106 -8.46 4.36 8.24
CA MET A 106 -7.53 4.67 9.33
C MET A 106 -6.47 3.57 9.50
N ARG A 107 -6.88 2.29 9.47
CA ARG A 107 -5.92 1.17 9.51
C ARG A 107 -4.94 1.20 8.35
N VAL A 108 -5.40 1.47 7.13
CA VAL A 108 -4.56 1.59 5.95
C VAL A 108 -3.58 2.77 6.08
N CYS A 109 -4.05 3.93 6.54
CA CYS A 109 -3.19 5.09 6.70
C CYS A 109 -2.10 4.86 7.76
N ALA A 110 -2.45 4.31 8.93
CA ALA A 110 -1.51 4.01 10.01
C ALA A 110 -0.46 2.96 9.59
N ASP A 111 -0.87 1.89 8.92
CA ASP A 111 0.02 0.84 8.42
C ASP A 111 0.98 1.36 7.34
N HIS A 112 0.43 2.05 6.34
CA HIS A 112 1.20 2.53 5.19
C HIS A 112 2.13 3.69 5.55
N LEU A 113 1.77 4.53 6.53
CA LEU A 113 2.67 5.54 7.10
C LEU A 113 3.98 4.90 7.57
N ARG A 114 3.89 3.82 8.35
CA ARG A 114 5.06 3.10 8.84
C ARG A 114 5.90 2.54 7.70
N ALA A 115 5.27 1.80 6.78
CA ALA A 115 5.95 1.20 5.63
C ALA A 115 6.72 2.24 4.81
N VAL A 116 6.08 3.38 4.51
CA VAL A 116 6.70 4.45 3.72
C VAL A 116 7.78 5.19 4.49
N ALA A 117 7.54 5.55 5.76
CA ALA A 117 8.50 6.29 6.58
C ALA A 117 9.81 5.48 6.79
N PHE A 118 9.71 4.21 7.15
CA PHE A 118 10.87 3.34 7.31
C PHE A 118 11.62 3.12 5.98
N SER A 119 10.90 2.92 4.87
CA SER A 119 11.54 2.78 3.56
C SER A 119 12.34 4.02 3.18
N ILE A 120 11.81 5.22 3.43
CA ILE A 120 12.52 6.47 3.17
C ILE A 120 13.72 6.63 4.12
N ALA A 121 13.56 6.27 5.40
CA ALA A 121 14.66 6.27 6.38
C ALA A 121 15.81 5.36 5.94
N ASP A 122 15.52 4.23 5.30
CA ASP A 122 16.49 3.30 4.71
C ASP A 122 17.04 3.77 3.34
N GLY A 123 16.71 4.98 2.91
CA GLY A 123 17.19 5.58 1.65
C GLY A 123 16.43 5.17 0.40
N GLN A 124 15.27 4.47 0.54
CA GLN A 124 14.44 4.08 -0.59
C GLN A 124 13.38 5.14 -0.85
N LEU A 125 13.61 5.99 -1.84
CA LEU A 125 12.67 7.06 -2.18
C LEU A 125 11.58 6.59 -3.15
N PRO A 126 10.34 7.14 -3.04
CA PRO A 126 9.30 6.92 -4.03
C PRO A 126 9.77 7.30 -5.43
N SER A 127 9.53 6.44 -6.41
CA SER A 127 9.94 6.66 -7.80
C SER A 127 9.04 5.93 -8.80
N ASN A 128 9.37 6.02 -10.10
CA ASN A 128 8.61 5.35 -11.16
C ASN A 128 9.12 3.93 -11.46
N ALA A 129 10.16 3.45 -10.77
CA ALA A 129 10.77 2.15 -11.07
C ALA A 129 11.23 1.42 -9.81
N LYS A 130 11.43 0.11 -9.93
CA LYS A 130 12.00 -0.79 -8.91
C LYS A 130 11.30 -0.65 -7.54
N ALA A 131 12.06 -0.70 -6.44
CA ALA A 131 11.54 -0.57 -5.07
C ALA A 131 10.79 0.75 -4.84
N GLY A 132 11.29 1.86 -5.38
CA GLY A 132 10.65 3.17 -5.25
C GLY A 132 9.24 3.23 -5.87
N TYR A 133 8.97 2.46 -6.91
CA TYR A 133 7.62 2.31 -7.46
C TYR A 133 6.66 1.64 -6.46
N VAL A 134 7.13 0.62 -5.76
CA VAL A 134 6.32 -0.07 -4.73
C VAL A 134 5.98 0.89 -3.59
N ILE A 135 6.97 1.66 -3.11
CA ILE A 135 6.78 2.65 -2.03
C ILE A 135 5.78 3.72 -2.47
N ARG A 136 5.92 4.23 -3.70
CA ARG A 136 4.97 5.20 -4.27
C ARG A 136 3.55 4.64 -4.34
N ARG A 137 3.38 3.39 -4.72
CA ARG A 137 2.09 2.70 -4.75
C ARG A 137 1.44 2.63 -3.37
N ILE A 138 2.22 2.21 -2.36
CA ILE A 138 1.76 2.12 -0.97
C ILE A 138 1.29 3.50 -0.48
N LEU A 139 2.10 4.54 -0.70
CA LEU A 139 1.75 5.90 -0.31
C LEU A 139 0.47 6.40 -1.01
N ARG A 140 0.37 6.25 -2.32
CA ARG A 140 -0.82 6.67 -3.10
C ARG A 140 -2.08 5.93 -2.70
N ARG A 141 -1.96 4.65 -2.34
CA ARG A 141 -3.08 3.88 -1.80
C ARG A 141 -3.61 4.51 -0.52
N ALA A 142 -2.75 4.83 0.43
CA ALA A 142 -3.15 5.49 1.67
C ALA A 142 -3.75 6.89 1.43
N VAL A 143 -3.14 7.69 0.56
CA VAL A 143 -3.67 9.01 0.16
C VAL A 143 -5.08 8.89 -0.42
N ARG A 144 -5.34 7.89 -1.26
CA ARG A 144 -6.69 7.64 -1.82
C ARG A 144 -7.69 7.29 -0.70
N TYR A 145 -7.31 6.43 0.25
CA TYR A 145 -8.18 6.09 1.37
C TYR A 145 -8.49 7.31 2.25
N ALA A 146 -7.48 8.12 2.58
CA ALA A 146 -7.66 9.36 3.31
C ALA A 146 -8.58 10.35 2.57
N TYR A 147 -8.39 10.50 1.25
CA TYR A 147 -9.20 11.35 0.40
C TYR A 147 -10.66 10.91 0.35
N THR A 148 -10.90 9.62 0.09
CA THR A 148 -12.24 9.09 -0.19
C THR A 148 -13.06 8.90 1.08
N PHE A 149 -12.46 8.37 2.15
CA PHE A 149 -13.21 7.92 3.32
C PHE A 149 -13.00 8.80 4.55
N LEU A 150 -11.85 9.52 4.64
CA LEU A 150 -11.58 10.42 5.76
C LEU A 150 -11.75 11.90 5.38
N GLY A 151 -12.17 12.20 4.15
CA GLY A 151 -12.44 13.56 3.69
C GLY A 151 -11.20 14.46 3.56
N GLN A 152 -9.99 13.88 3.54
CA GLN A 152 -8.74 14.65 3.52
C GLN A 152 -8.37 15.04 2.09
N LYS A 153 -8.65 16.29 1.75
CA LYS A 153 -8.41 16.84 0.39
C LYS A 153 -7.03 17.44 0.20
N GLU A 154 -6.25 17.53 1.26
CA GLU A 154 -4.87 18.02 1.29
C GLU A 154 -3.95 16.93 1.85
N GLY A 155 -2.63 17.10 1.76
CA GLY A 155 -1.65 16.18 2.32
C GLY A 155 -1.95 15.89 3.80
N PHE A 156 -2.02 14.61 4.13
CA PHE A 156 -2.52 14.12 5.42
C PHE A 156 -1.51 13.22 6.15
N LEU A 157 -0.94 12.23 5.45
CA LEU A 157 -0.08 11.22 6.07
C LEU A 157 1.19 11.84 6.66
N TYR A 158 1.79 12.83 5.99
CA TYR A 158 2.97 13.49 6.55
C TYR A 158 2.71 14.18 7.89
N LYS A 159 1.46 14.56 8.18
CA LYS A 159 1.05 15.17 9.47
C LYS A 159 1.05 14.16 10.61
N LEU A 160 0.95 12.87 10.30
CA LEU A 160 1.00 11.77 11.27
C LEU A 160 2.43 11.35 11.61
N LEU A 161 3.42 11.75 10.78
CA LEU A 161 4.82 11.36 10.95
C LEU A 161 5.41 11.72 12.33
N PRO A 162 5.15 12.91 12.92
CA PRO A 162 5.67 13.23 14.24
C PRO A 162 5.22 12.22 15.31
N THR A 163 3.97 11.76 15.27
CA THR A 163 3.46 10.74 16.19
C THR A 163 4.19 9.40 16.01
N LEU A 164 4.44 8.97 14.77
CA LEU A 164 5.24 7.77 14.50
C LEU A 164 6.66 7.90 15.05
N VAL A 165 7.28 9.06 14.89
CA VAL A 165 8.64 9.33 15.39
C VAL A 165 8.69 9.37 16.92
N GLU A 166 7.65 9.87 17.57
CA GLU A 166 7.52 9.84 19.03
C GLU A 166 7.43 8.41 19.55
N GLU A 167 6.60 7.58 18.92
CA GLU A 167 6.36 6.20 19.35
C GLU A 167 7.53 5.24 19.07
N MET A 168 8.18 5.38 17.93
CA MET A 168 9.17 4.39 17.47
C MET A 168 10.60 4.95 17.39
N GLY A 169 10.79 6.24 17.46
CA GLY A 169 12.09 6.87 17.20
C GLY A 169 13.16 6.60 18.26
N ASP A 170 12.81 6.14 19.45
CA ASP A 170 13.82 5.71 20.46
C ASP A 170 14.41 4.36 20.10
N ALA A 171 13.60 3.45 19.59
CA ALA A 171 14.06 2.14 19.11
C ALA A 171 14.69 2.23 17.70
N PHE A 172 14.27 3.20 16.89
CA PHE A 172 14.71 3.42 15.51
C PHE A 172 15.17 4.86 15.30
N PRO A 173 16.39 5.21 15.77
CA PRO A 173 16.88 6.60 15.78
C PRO A 173 16.98 7.24 14.38
N GLU A 174 17.07 6.44 13.32
CA GLU A 174 17.03 6.89 11.93
C GLU A 174 15.74 7.62 11.58
N LEU A 175 14.60 7.27 12.17
CA LEU A 175 13.35 7.99 11.99
C LEU A 175 13.45 9.42 12.53
N LYS A 176 14.05 9.61 13.70
CA LYS A 176 14.29 10.95 14.28
C LYS A 176 15.29 11.74 13.43
N ALA A 177 16.39 11.11 13.07
CA ALA A 177 17.45 11.75 12.30
C ALA A 177 16.98 12.24 10.93
N GLN A 178 16.05 11.52 10.29
CA GLN A 178 15.58 11.82 8.94
C GLN A 178 14.13 12.34 8.89
N GLN A 179 13.52 12.67 10.03
CA GLN A 179 12.12 13.11 10.09
C GLN A 179 11.80 14.24 9.11
N ALA A 180 12.66 15.23 9.00
CA ALA A 180 12.46 16.36 8.08
C ALA A 180 12.46 15.91 6.60
N LEU A 181 13.38 15.00 6.22
CA LEU A 181 13.44 14.44 4.87
C LEU A 181 12.20 13.60 4.58
N ILE A 182 11.85 12.70 5.48
CA ILE A 182 10.68 11.80 5.34
C ILE A 182 9.42 12.65 5.14
N GLY A 183 9.18 13.63 6.03
CA GLY A 183 8.01 14.50 5.95
C GLY A 183 7.94 15.30 4.65
N LYS A 184 9.09 15.83 4.19
CA LYS A 184 9.15 16.56 2.92
C LYS A 184 8.83 15.67 1.72
N VAL A 185 9.46 14.48 1.63
CA VAL A 185 9.24 13.53 0.54
C VAL A 185 7.78 13.06 0.51
N MET A 186 7.22 12.70 1.66
CA MET A 186 5.83 12.29 1.75
C MET A 186 4.90 13.41 1.29
N LYS A 187 5.07 14.62 1.83
CA LYS A 187 4.23 15.77 1.47
C LYS A 187 4.27 16.07 -0.02
N GLU A 188 5.44 16.07 -0.63
CA GLU A 188 5.61 16.34 -2.08
C GLU A 188 4.89 15.28 -2.93
N GLU A 189 4.99 13.99 -2.57
CA GLU A 189 4.29 12.91 -3.28
C GLU A 189 2.77 12.96 -3.07
N GLU A 190 2.30 13.27 -1.85
CA GLU A 190 0.89 13.47 -1.55
C GLU A 190 0.30 14.62 -2.37
N ASP A 191 0.93 15.80 -2.31
CA ASP A 191 0.48 16.98 -3.03
C ASP A 191 0.48 16.75 -4.55
N ALA A 192 1.51 16.05 -5.06
CA ALA A 192 1.60 15.70 -6.47
C ALA A 192 0.47 14.79 -6.93
N PHE A 193 0.11 13.80 -6.11
CA PHE A 193 -0.95 12.86 -6.45
C PHE A 193 -2.34 13.48 -6.28
N LEU A 194 -2.57 14.24 -5.22
CA LEU A 194 -3.85 14.90 -4.95
C LEU A 194 -4.28 15.85 -6.08
N ARG A 195 -3.33 16.51 -6.77
CA ARG A 195 -3.64 17.37 -7.92
C ARG A 195 -4.37 16.65 -9.06
N THR A 196 -4.17 15.35 -9.20
CA THR A 196 -4.77 14.55 -10.28
C THR A 196 -5.81 13.54 -9.78
N LEU A 197 -5.83 13.28 -8.48
CA LEU A 197 -6.64 12.22 -7.86
C LEU A 197 -8.14 12.42 -8.10
N ASP A 198 -8.65 13.61 -7.81
CA ASP A 198 -10.08 13.92 -7.96
C ASP A 198 -10.58 13.69 -9.40
N LYS A 199 -9.83 14.22 -10.35
CA LYS A 199 -10.14 14.05 -11.77
C LYS A 199 -10.03 12.59 -12.22
N GLY A 200 -9.04 11.86 -11.73
CA GLY A 200 -8.85 10.45 -12.04
C GLY A 200 -9.99 9.58 -11.49
N ILE A 201 -10.42 9.83 -10.25
CA ILE A 201 -11.59 9.16 -9.65
C ILE A 201 -12.85 9.47 -10.47
N GLY A 202 -13.08 10.73 -10.83
CA GLY A 202 -14.25 11.11 -11.65
C GLY A 202 -14.27 10.36 -12.99
N LEU A 203 -13.14 10.33 -13.71
CA LEU A 203 -13.03 9.60 -14.97
C LEU A 203 -13.25 8.08 -14.84
N LEU A 204 -12.78 7.49 -13.74
CA LEU A 204 -12.99 6.06 -13.49
C LEU A 204 -14.46 5.77 -13.17
N ASN A 205 -15.12 6.61 -12.37
CA ASN A 205 -16.53 6.48 -12.07
C ASN A 205 -17.38 6.61 -13.35
N ASP A 206 -17.11 7.62 -14.20
CA ASP A 206 -17.78 7.79 -15.48
C ASP A 206 -17.62 6.56 -16.39
N ALA A 207 -16.44 5.93 -16.37
CA ALA A 207 -16.18 4.72 -17.13
C ALA A 207 -16.97 3.53 -16.59
N MET A 208 -17.02 3.34 -15.27
CA MET A 208 -17.79 2.27 -14.61
C MET A 208 -19.31 2.45 -14.84
N ASP A 209 -19.81 3.68 -14.79
CA ASP A 209 -21.24 3.97 -15.07
C ASP A 209 -21.60 3.61 -16.52
N LYS A 210 -20.74 3.90 -17.49
CA LYS A 210 -20.91 3.48 -18.89
C LYS A 210 -20.91 1.95 -19.04
N LEU A 211 -19.96 1.28 -18.39
CA LEU A 211 -19.90 -0.19 -18.40
C LEU A 211 -21.17 -0.79 -17.82
N LYS A 212 -21.67 -0.24 -16.72
CA LYS A 212 -22.93 -0.66 -16.11
C LYS A 212 -24.13 -0.49 -17.05
N ALA A 213 -24.20 0.65 -17.75
CA ALA A 213 -25.24 0.92 -18.73
C ALA A 213 -25.17 -0.06 -19.92
N ASP A 214 -23.97 -0.45 -20.34
CA ASP A 214 -23.70 -1.41 -21.41
C ASP A 214 -23.82 -2.89 -20.97
N GLY A 215 -24.09 -3.17 -19.69
CA GLY A 215 -24.13 -4.52 -19.13
C GLY A 215 -22.78 -5.22 -19.10
N LYS A 216 -21.67 -4.46 -19.10
CA LYS A 216 -20.30 -4.95 -19.04
C LYS A 216 -19.74 -4.83 -17.63
N THR A 217 -18.78 -5.70 -17.30
CA THR A 217 -18.14 -5.75 -15.98
C THR A 217 -16.62 -5.59 -16.02
N GLU A 218 -16.04 -5.40 -17.20
CA GLU A 218 -14.60 -5.27 -17.38
C GLU A 218 -14.22 -3.91 -17.95
N LEU A 219 -13.36 -3.17 -17.23
CA LEU A 219 -12.77 -1.92 -17.70
C LEU A 219 -11.69 -2.22 -18.75
N ASP A 220 -11.75 -1.49 -19.86
CA ASP A 220 -10.76 -1.51 -20.93
C ASP A 220 -9.35 -1.13 -20.40
N GLY A 221 -8.37 -1.95 -20.71
CA GLY A 221 -6.97 -1.73 -20.32
C GLY A 221 -6.35 -0.46 -20.89
N VAL A 222 -6.83 0.05 -22.03
CA VAL A 222 -6.40 1.36 -22.58
C VAL A 222 -6.85 2.50 -21.68
N GLN A 223 -8.06 2.42 -21.13
CA GLN A 223 -8.56 3.42 -20.17
C GLN A 223 -7.80 3.33 -18.84
N ALA A 224 -7.53 2.13 -18.35
CA ALA A 224 -6.70 1.92 -17.17
C ALA A 224 -5.27 2.46 -17.37
N PHE A 225 -4.67 2.23 -18.55
CA PHE A 225 -3.37 2.78 -18.91
C PHE A 225 -3.38 4.32 -18.97
N ARG A 226 -4.44 4.94 -19.50
CA ARG A 226 -4.58 6.40 -19.49
C ARG A 226 -4.65 6.96 -18.08
N LEU A 227 -5.33 6.30 -17.15
CA LEU A 227 -5.36 6.69 -15.74
C LEU A 227 -3.95 6.60 -15.12
N PHE A 228 -3.19 5.57 -15.47
CA PHE A 228 -1.82 5.39 -15.02
C PHE A 228 -0.89 6.48 -15.59
N ASP A 229 -0.86 6.65 -16.90
CA ASP A 229 0.10 7.50 -17.62
C ASP A 229 -0.16 9.00 -17.38
N THR A 230 -1.43 9.40 -17.42
CA THR A 230 -1.82 10.82 -17.35
C THR A 230 -2.11 11.30 -15.92
N TYR A 231 -2.75 10.46 -15.10
CA TYR A 231 -3.22 10.84 -13.77
C TYR A 231 -2.43 10.20 -12.63
N GLY A 232 -1.45 9.38 -12.96
CA GLY A 232 -0.59 8.74 -11.98
C GLY A 232 -1.32 7.71 -11.08
N PHE A 233 -2.42 7.12 -11.56
CA PHE A 233 -3.08 6.00 -10.89
C PHE A 233 -2.30 4.72 -11.13
N PRO A 234 -1.69 4.11 -10.11
CA PRO A 234 -1.14 2.78 -10.25
C PRO A 234 -2.24 1.78 -10.66
N LEU A 235 -1.88 0.76 -11.46
CA LEU A 235 -2.86 -0.23 -11.94
C LEU A 235 -3.62 -0.89 -10.79
N ASP A 236 -2.92 -1.31 -9.74
CA ASP A 236 -3.51 -1.94 -8.56
C ASP A 236 -4.52 -1.04 -7.81
N LEU A 237 -4.35 0.29 -7.90
CA LEU A 237 -5.32 1.23 -7.37
C LEU A 237 -6.59 1.28 -8.24
N THR A 238 -6.44 1.29 -9.56
CA THR A 238 -7.56 1.20 -10.50
C THR A 238 -8.32 -0.11 -10.31
N GLU A 239 -7.61 -1.24 -10.20
CA GLU A 239 -8.19 -2.56 -9.92
C GLU A 239 -8.92 -2.61 -8.58
N LEU A 240 -8.34 -2.00 -7.54
CA LEU A 240 -8.98 -1.92 -6.22
C LEU A 240 -10.32 -1.18 -6.30
N ILE A 241 -10.35 0.00 -6.93
CA ILE A 241 -11.58 0.79 -7.08
C ILE A 241 -12.61 0.04 -7.94
N CYS A 242 -12.18 -0.55 -9.05
CA CYS A 242 -13.04 -1.38 -9.89
C CYS A 242 -13.65 -2.54 -9.10
N ARG A 243 -12.85 -3.29 -8.37
CA ARG A 243 -13.31 -4.43 -7.56
C ARG A 243 -14.28 -4.02 -6.45
N GLU A 244 -14.05 -2.91 -5.76
CA GLU A 244 -14.96 -2.34 -4.76
C GLU A 244 -16.35 -2.02 -5.34
N ASN A 245 -16.41 -1.76 -6.66
CA ASN A 245 -17.64 -1.48 -7.39
C ASN A 245 -18.16 -2.64 -8.25
N GLY A 246 -17.60 -3.84 -8.11
CA GLY A 246 -18.04 -5.05 -8.83
C GLY A 246 -17.52 -5.16 -10.26
N PHE A 247 -16.42 -4.45 -10.61
CA PHE A 247 -15.78 -4.48 -11.93
C PHE A 247 -14.40 -5.13 -11.88
N THR A 248 -13.92 -5.59 -13.02
CA THR A 248 -12.55 -6.06 -13.27
C THR A 248 -11.84 -5.12 -14.24
N VAL A 249 -10.52 -5.32 -14.42
CA VAL A 249 -9.70 -4.54 -15.37
C VAL A 249 -9.03 -5.50 -16.34
N ASN A 250 -8.96 -5.16 -17.61
CA ASN A 250 -8.22 -5.93 -18.61
C ASN A 250 -6.72 -5.65 -18.51
N GLU A 251 -6.02 -6.46 -17.70
CA GLU A 251 -4.59 -6.32 -17.45
C GLU A 251 -3.72 -6.61 -18.68
N GLU A 252 -4.13 -7.56 -19.52
CA GLU A 252 -3.37 -7.90 -20.74
C GLU A 252 -3.27 -6.69 -21.67
N GLN A 253 -4.39 -6.02 -21.88
CA GLN A 253 -4.45 -4.84 -22.73
C GLN A 253 -3.70 -3.65 -22.09
N PHE A 254 -3.77 -3.47 -20.76
CA PHE A 254 -2.96 -2.50 -20.04
C PHE A 254 -1.46 -2.74 -20.25
N ASN A 255 -1.01 -4.00 -20.14
CA ASN A 255 0.38 -4.37 -20.32
C ASN A 255 0.89 -4.12 -21.75
N VAL A 256 0.05 -4.31 -22.76
CA VAL A 256 0.35 -3.96 -24.16
C VAL A 256 0.62 -2.45 -24.29
N GLU A 257 -0.22 -1.59 -23.72
CA GLU A 257 -0.02 -0.13 -23.76
C GLU A 257 1.22 0.31 -22.96
N MET A 258 1.47 -0.33 -21.82
CA MET A 258 2.68 -0.11 -21.02
C MET A 258 3.95 -0.46 -21.82
N GLN A 259 3.92 -1.55 -22.57
CA GLN A 259 5.07 -1.94 -23.42
C GLN A 259 5.29 -0.92 -24.55
N LYS A 260 4.23 -0.46 -25.21
CA LYS A 260 4.32 0.58 -26.24
C LYS A 260 4.93 1.87 -25.70
N GLN A 261 4.60 2.27 -24.46
CA GLN A 261 5.19 3.43 -23.81
C GLN A 261 6.69 3.23 -23.56
N LYS A 262 7.09 2.06 -23.02
CA LYS A 262 8.51 1.74 -22.80
C LYS A 262 9.32 1.75 -24.09
N ASP A 263 8.77 1.25 -25.17
CA ASP A 263 9.45 1.20 -26.46
C ASP A 263 9.58 2.63 -27.05
N ARG A 264 8.56 3.48 -26.92
CA ARG A 264 8.64 4.89 -27.29
C ARG A 264 9.72 5.62 -26.49
N ALA A 265 9.80 5.40 -25.18
CA ALA A 265 10.81 6.02 -24.32
C ALA A 265 12.24 5.55 -24.67
N ARG A 266 12.43 4.27 -24.99
CA ARG A 266 13.72 3.72 -25.45
C ARG A 266 14.14 4.31 -26.78
N ASN A 267 13.24 4.44 -27.74
CA ASN A 267 13.53 4.99 -29.05
C ASN A 267 13.87 6.50 -28.96
N ALA A 268 13.17 7.25 -28.10
CA ALA A 268 13.50 8.65 -27.83
C ALA A 268 14.89 8.81 -27.21
N ALA A 269 15.24 7.99 -26.21
CA ALA A 269 16.57 7.99 -25.58
C ALA A 269 17.70 7.57 -26.54
N ALA A 270 17.42 6.67 -27.50
CA ALA A 270 18.39 6.26 -28.53
C ALA A 270 18.70 7.38 -29.52
N VAL A 271 17.73 8.25 -29.80
CA VAL A 271 17.93 9.42 -30.70
C VAL A 271 18.79 10.49 -30.02
N GLU A 272 18.66 10.70 -28.70
CA GLU A 272 19.50 11.67 -27.99
C GLU A 272 20.98 11.25 -27.88
N ASN A 273 21.28 9.96 -27.91
CA ASN A 273 22.66 9.46 -27.86
C ASN A 273 23.40 9.48 -29.20
N SER A 274 22.76 9.86 -30.30
CA SER A 274 23.39 9.88 -31.61
C SER A 274 24.18 11.19 -31.94
N ASP A 275 24.10 12.20 -31.08
CA ASP A 275 24.71 13.52 -31.30
C ASP A 275 26.08 13.75 -30.64
N TRP A 276 26.75 12.72 -30.14
CA TRP A 276 28.12 12.85 -29.67
C TRP A 276 29.09 12.82 -30.87
N VAL A 277 29.44 14.00 -31.35
CA VAL A 277 30.54 14.16 -32.30
C VAL A 277 31.85 14.10 -31.53
N THR A 278 32.63 13.04 -31.74
CA THR A 278 34.01 12.93 -31.22
C THR A 278 34.87 13.95 -31.97
N VAL A 279 35.20 15.07 -31.33
CA VAL A 279 36.21 15.99 -31.83
C VAL A 279 37.56 15.37 -31.49
N THR A 280 38.19 14.72 -32.47
CA THR A 280 39.61 14.35 -32.41
C THR A 280 40.45 15.60 -32.72
N THR A 281 41.23 16.04 -31.72
CA THR A 281 42.37 16.95 -31.93
C THR A 281 43.56 16.22 -32.48
#